data_19ec38364e03679da2c6d0bd9d85d2a7
#
_entry.id   19ec38364e03679da2c6d0bd9d85d2a7
#
_cell.length_a   1.000
_cell.length_b   1.000
_cell.length_c   1.000
_cell.angle_alpha   90.00
_cell.angle_beta   90.00
_cell.angle_gamma   90.00
#
_symmetry.space_group_name_H-M   'P 1'
#
loop_
_entity.id
_entity.type
_entity.pdbx_description
1 polymer ?
#
loop_
_entity_poly.entity_id
_entity_poly.type
_entity_poly.pdbx_seq_one_letter_code
_entity_poly.pdbx_strand_id
1 'polypeptide(L)'
;LINDLNFFDEALEIFNRGTSRHLFQQGKVNKYNWTQLGFSGGNSDINFAILFSQLENLSFIIDKRKKIYDKYIKNFDNLKKLGVIFQSLHNTSKSNYSSFYLLTRTKEERPLLIKYLDKNGISSQFHYVNLHDSPMGNLLNSTYELPISESISDRVVRLPIYPDLKEED
;
A
#
# COMPACT_ATOMS: atom_id res chain seq x y z
N LEU A 1 -14.29 5.98 2.26
CA LEU A 1 -15.32 5.66 3.27
C LEU A 1 -15.96 6.95 3.76
N ILE A 2 -17.29 7.00 3.77
CA ILE A 2 -18.07 8.13 4.27
C ILE A 2 -18.71 7.65 5.57
N ASN A 3 -18.32 8.23 6.69
CA ASN A 3 -18.81 7.85 8.01
C ASN A 3 -20.04 8.69 8.44
N ASP A 4 -20.19 9.88 7.87
CA ASP A 4 -21.34 10.75 8.11
C ASP A 4 -22.22 10.79 6.86
N LEU A 5 -23.43 10.26 6.98
CA LEU A 5 -24.39 10.16 5.89
C LEU A 5 -24.86 11.54 5.36
N ASN A 6 -24.71 12.61 6.14
CA ASN A 6 -25.06 13.96 5.69
C ASN A 6 -24.21 14.42 4.50
N PHE A 7 -22.99 13.84 4.34
CA PHE A 7 -22.10 14.14 3.21
C PHE A 7 -22.27 13.18 2.02
N PHE A 8 -23.21 12.24 2.09
CA PHE A 8 -23.31 11.19 1.08
C PHE A 8 -23.66 11.73 -0.32
N ASP A 9 -24.67 12.57 -0.41
CA ASP A 9 -25.12 13.13 -1.70
C ASP A 9 -24.06 14.07 -2.28
N GLU A 10 -23.45 14.92 -1.45
CA GLU A 10 -22.35 15.78 -1.86
C GLU A 10 -21.14 14.98 -2.36
N ALA A 11 -20.78 13.89 -1.67
CA ALA A 11 -19.72 13.02 -2.09
C ALA A 11 -20.02 12.31 -3.42
N LEU A 12 -21.27 11.92 -3.66
CA LEU A 12 -21.69 11.37 -4.96
C LEU A 12 -21.58 12.41 -6.08
N GLU A 13 -21.93 13.65 -5.82
CA GLU A 13 -21.76 14.74 -6.80
C GLU A 13 -20.28 14.95 -7.12
N ILE A 14 -19.43 15.11 -6.10
CA ILE A 14 -17.98 15.27 -6.26
C ILE A 14 -17.38 14.11 -7.06
N PHE A 15 -17.74 12.87 -6.72
CA PHE A 15 -17.30 11.65 -7.40
C PHE A 15 -17.73 11.58 -8.87
N ASN A 16 -18.90 12.14 -9.17
CA ASN A 16 -19.47 12.23 -10.52
C ASN A 16 -19.13 13.54 -11.23
N ARG A 17 -17.92 14.05 -11.08
CA ARG A 17 -17.41 15.26 -11.74
C ARG A 17 -18.12 16.54 -11.29
N GLY A 18 -18.61 16.60 -10.06
CA GLY A 18 -19.38 17.71 -9.53
C GLY A 18 -20.75 17.86 -10.17
N THR A 19 -21.36 16.74 -10.60
CA THR A 19 -22.67 16.78 -11.27
C THR A 19 -23.72 15.98 -10.51
N SER A 20 -24.97 16.37 -10.69
CA SER A 20 -26.13 15.64 -10.18
C SER A 20 -26.50 14.38 -11.00
N ARG A 21 -25.50 13.77 -11.68
CA ARG A 21 -25.71 12.58 -12.53
C ARG A 21 -26.33 11.40 -11.79
N HIS A 22 -25.98 11.19 -10.52
CA HIS A 22 -26.54 10.13 -9.70
C HIS A 22 -28.06 10.28 -9.52
N LEU A 23 -28.58 11.51 -9.39
CA LEU A 23 -30.03 11.78 -9.31
C LEU A 23 -30.71 11.47 -10.64
N PHE A 24 -30.06 11.77 -11.77
CA PHE A 24 -30.56 11.40 -13.09
C PHE A 24 -30.64 9.88 -13.27
N GLN A 25 -29.60 9.15 -12.86
CA GLN A 25 -29.57 7.69 -12.92
C GLN A 25 -30.64 7.03 -12.03
N GLN A 26 -31.03 7.69 -10.94
CA GLN A 26 -32.12 7.28 -10.05
C GLN A 26 -33.52 7.72 -10.55
N GLY A 27 -33.58 8.39 -11.67
CA GLY A 27 -34.86 8.90 -12.20
C GLY A 27 -35.47 10.06 -11.40
N LYS A 28 -34.72 10.68 -10.49
CA LYS A 28 -35.19 11.77 -9.63
C LYS A 28 -35.20 13.14 -10.34
N VAL A 29 -34.44 13.29 -11.40
CA VAL A 29 -34.37 14.50 -12.24
C VAL A 29 -34.35 14.12 -13.72
N ASN A 30 -34.91 14.96 -14.58
CA ASN A 30 -34.95 14.73 -16.04
C ASN A 30 -33.64 15.08 -16.75
N LYS A 31 -32.81 15.89 -16.13
CA LYS A 31 -31.47 16.27 -16.61
C LYS A 31 -30.56 16.45 -15.42
N TYR A 32 -29.26 16.13 -15.60
CA TYR A 32 -28.27 16.46 -14.61
C TYR A 32 -27.48 17.70 -15.00
N ASN A 33 -27.05 18.46 -14.01
CA ASN A 33 -26.30 19.68 -14.16
C ASN A 33 -24.95 19.59 -13.46
N TRP A 34 -24.00 20.43 -13.83
CA TRP A 34 -22.81 20.68 -13.06
C TRP A 34 -23.15 21.58 -11.88
N THR A 35 -22.96 21.10 -10.68
CA THR A 35 -23.39 21.71 -9.43
C THR A 35 -22.25 22.27 -8.61
N GLN A 36 -21.06 21.62 -8.70
CA GLN A 36 -19.88 21.99 -7.91
C GLN A 36 -18.60 21.43 -8.53
N LEU A 37 -17.43 21.74 -7.91
CA LEU A 37 -16.17 21.13 -8.31
C LEU A 37 -16.18 19.64 -7.96
N GLY A 38 -15.62 18.83 -8.83
CA GLY A 38 -15.56 17.38 -8.64
C GLY A 38 -14.47 16.72 -9.49
N PHE A 39 -14.36 15.42 -9.38
CA PHE A 39 -13.41 14.62 -10.16
C PHE A 39 -14.08 13.36 -10.74
N SER A 40 -13.46 12.76 -11.72
CA SER A 40 -13.93 11.48 -12.27
C SER A 40 -13.45 10.34 -11.37
N GLY A 41 -14.26 10.00 -10.36
CA GLY A 41 -13.91 9.01 -9.33
C GLY A 41 -14.19 7.56 -9.73
N GLY A 42 -15.01 7.33 -10.76
CA GLY A 42 -15.40 6.00 -11.21
C GLY A 42 -14.32 5.31 -12.03
N ASN A 43 -14.04 4.06 -11.71
CA ASN A 43 -13.26 3.17 -12.57
C ASN A 43 -14.11 2.64 -13.72
N SER A 44 -13.46 2.11 -14.77
CA SER A 44 -14.16 1.41 -15.85
C SER A 44 -14.69 0.05 -15.36
N ASP A 45 -15.73 -0.46 -16.04
CA ASP A 45 -16.29 -1.79 -15.74
C ASP A 45 -15.26 -2.90 -15.89
N ILE A 46 -14.26 -2.74 -16.77
CA ILE A 46 -13.15 -3.68 -16.94
C ILE A 46 -12.33 -3.75 -15.65
N ASN A 47 -11.99 -2.60 -15.05
CA ASN A 47 -11.24 -2.56 -13.80
C ASN A 47 -12.05 -3.18 -12.64
N PHE A 48 -13.37 -2.94 -12.61
CA PHE A 48 -14.23 -3.55 -11.61
C PHE A 48 -14.36 -5.07 -11.81
N ALA A 49 -14.43 -5.56 -13.03
CA ALA A 49 -14.44 -7.00 -13.32
C ALA A 49 -13.14 -7.69 -12.84
N ILE A 50 -11.98 -7.06 -13.09
CA ILE A 50 -10.69 -7.56 -12.59
C ILE A 50 -10.66 -7.54 -11.06
N LEU A 51 -11.08 -6.44 -10.43
CA LEU A 51 -11.14 -6.35 -8.98
C LEU A 51 -12.07 -7.42 -8.39
N PHE A 52 -13.25 -7.61 -8.98
CA PHE A 52 -14.21 -8.60 -8.53
C PHE A 52 -13.62 -10.01 -8.56
N SER A 53 -12.99 -10.39 -9.67
CA SER A 53 -12.29 -11.68 -9.80
C SER A 53 -11.21 -11.87 -8.74
N GLN A 54 -10.45 -10.81 -8.39
CA GLN A 54 -9.46 -10.89 -7.31
C GLN A 54 -10.11 -11.06 -5.94
N LEU A 55 -11.26 -10.39 -5.69
CA LEU A 55 -11.98 -10.51 -4.44
C LEU A 55 -12.62 -11.90 -4.24
N GLU A 56 -13.10 -12.55 -5.30
CA GLU A 56 -13.57 -13.93 -5.25
C GLU A 56 -12.47 -14.92 -4.84
N ASN A 57 -11.23 -14.61 -5.18
CA ASN A 57 -10.05 -15.42 -4.84
C ASN A 57 -9.26 -14.91 -3.63
N LEU A 58 -9.82 -13.96 -2.87
CA LEU A 58 -9.10 -13.24 -1.80
C LEU A 58 -8.50 -14.17 -0.75
N SER A 59 -9.25 -15.15 -0.27
CA SER A 59 -8.78 -16.09 0.75
C SER A 59 -7.59 -16.90 0.24
N PHE A 60 -7.66 -17.42 -0.97
CA PHE A 60 -6.56 -18.15 -1.61
C PHE A 60 -5.30 -17.30 -1.74
N ILE A 61 -5.45 -16.04 -2.18
CA ILE A 61 -4.34 -15.08 -2.32
C ILE A 61 -3.68 -14.80 -0.98
N ILE A 62 -4.48 -14.55 0.06
CA ILE A 62 -3.99 -14.29 1.42
C ILE A 62 -3.25 -15.51 1.98
N ASP A 63 -3.80 -16.72 1.83
CA ASP A 63 -3.18 -17.96 2.33
C ASP A 63 -1.84 -18.24 1.65
N LYS A 64 -1.74 -18.03 0.34
CA LYS A 64 -0.48 -18.15 -0.39
C LYS A 64 0.57 -17.16 0.11
N ARG A 65 0.22 -15.88 0.24
CA ARG A 65 1.12 -14.85 0.77
C ARG A 65 1.53 -15.14 2.22
N LYS A 66 0.59 -15.62 3.04
CA LYS A 66 0.87 -15.99 4.42
C LYS A 66 1.95 -17.08 4.51
N LYS A 67 1.87 -18.12 3.69
CA LYS A 67 2.88 -19.19 3.65
C LYS A 67 4.28 -18.64 3.34
N ILE A 68 4.36 -17.73 2.37
CA ILE A 68 5.64 -17.07 2.02
C ILE A 68 6.14 -16.21 3.19
N TYR A 69 5.26 -15.42 3.80
CA TYR A 69 5.57 -14.60 4.96
C TYR A 69 6.13 -15.45 6.12
N ASP A 70 5.44 -16.53 6.48
CA ASP A 70 5.85 -17.44 7.55
C ASP A 70 7.21 -18.09 7.25
N LYS A 71 7.47 -18.43 5.98
CA LYS A 71 8.76 -18.96 5.52
C LYS A 71 9.90 -17.94 5.70
N TYR A 72 9.66 -16.67 5.33
CA TYR A 72 10.62 -15.59 5.58
C TYR A 72 10.93 -15.46 7.09
N ILE A 73 9.91 -15.37 7.92
CA ILE A 73 10.09 -15.25 9.38
C ILE A 73 10.92 -16.42 9.93
N LYS A 74 10.58 -17.64 9.52
CA LYS A 74 11.30 -18.86 9.97
C LYS A 74 12.76 -18.89 9.52
N ASN A 75 13.01 -18.60 8.24
CA ASN A 75 14.36 -18.73 7.67
C ASN A 75 15.29 -17.61 8.11
N PHE A 76 14.72 -16.42 8.42
CA PHE A 76 15.51 -15.25 8.79
C PHE A 76 15.66 -15.06 10.31
N ASP A 77 15.14 -15.97 11.13
CA ASP A 77 15.18 -15.82 12.59
C ASP A 77 16.63 -15.64 13.13
N ASN A 78 17.58 -16.31 12.52
CA ASN A 78 19.00 -16.16 12.88
C ASN A 78 19.55 -14.74 12.63
N LEU A 79 19.00 -14.00 11.68
CA LEU A 79 19.44 -12.64 11.35
C LEU A 79 19.05 -11.63 12.44
N LYS A 80 18.07 -11.95 13.28
CA LYS A 80 17.73 -11.14 14.46
C LYS A 80 18.90 -10.98 15.40
N LYS A 81 19.69 -12.06 15.56
CA LYS A 81 20.90 -12.05 16.41
C LYS A 81 21.99 -11.14 15.85
N LEU A 82 21.92 -10.81 14.56
CA LEU A 82 22.83 -9.90 13.88
C LEU A 82 22.32 -8.45 13.86
N GLY A 83 21.20 -8.16 14.52
CA GLY A 83 20.61 -6.82 14.61
C GLY A 83 19.68 -6.44 13.46
N VAL A 84 19.30 -7.40 12.60
CA VAL A 84 18.29 -7.19 11.57
C VAL A 84 16.89 -7.25 12.22
N ILE A 85 16.06 -6.26 11.92
CA ILE A 85 14.69 -6.16 12.44
C ILE A 85 13.72 -6.55 11.32
N PHE A 86 12.73 -7.37 11.64
CA PHE A 86 11.69 -7.79 10.71
C PHE A 86 10.34 -7.21 11.11
N GLN A 87 9.48 -7.12 10.11
CA GLN A 87 8.08 -6.75 10.31
C GLN A 87 7.46 -7.62 11.42
N SER A 88 6.85 -6.96 12.39
CA SER A 88 6.03 -7.61 13.40
C SER A 88 4.56 -7.30 13.17
N LEU A 89 3.70 -8.28 13.36
CA LEU A 89 2.26 -8.11 13.31
C LEU A 89 1.72 -8.02 14.72
N HIS A 90 0.90 -7.01 14.98
CA HIS A 90 0.23 -6.90 16.27
C HIS A 90 -0.82 -8.00 16.41
N ASN A 91 -0.97 -8.57 17.62
CA ASN A 91 -1.84 -9.73 17.87
C ASN A 91 -3.32 -9.52 17.49
N THR A 92 -3.79 -8.28 17.50
CA THR A 92 -5.16 -7.92 17.11
C THR A 92 -5.31 -7.57 15.64
N SER A 93 -4.20 -7.53 14.89
CA SER A 93 -4.20 -7.15 13.46
C SER A 93 -4.45 -8.36 12.56
N LYS A 94 -5.33 -8.20 11.59
CA LYS A 94 -5.46 -9.14 10.47
C LYS A 94 -4.66 -8.61 9.28
N SER A 95 -3.56 -9.30 8.95
CA SER A 95 -2.73 -8.94 7.81
C SER A 95 -3.26 -9.54 6.52
N ASN A 96 -3.12 -8.80 5.42
CA ASN A 96 -3.31 -9.31 4.06
C ASN A 96 -1.99 -9.83 3.44
N TYR A 97 -0.89 -9.78 4.19
CA TYR A 97 0.45 -10.21 3.79
C TYR A 97 0.90 -9.64 2.43
N SER A 98 0.49 -8.39 2.13
CA SER A 98 0.80 -7.75 0.85
C SER A 98 2.26 -7.31 0.72
N SER A 99 2.97 -7.24 1.83
CA SER A 99 4.39 -6.86 1.87
C SER A 99 5.13 -7.62 2.96
N PHE A 100 6.40 -7.86 2.72
CA PHE A 100 7.37 -8.27 3.72
C PHE A 100 8.56 -7.33 3.67
N TYR A 101 9.02 -6.84 4.81
CA TYR A 101 10.18 -5.97 4.88
C TYR A 101 11.09 -6.32 6.07
N LEU A 102 12.33 -5.94 5.91
CA LEU A 102 13.33 -5.94 6.97
C LEU A 102 13.98 -4.56 7.09
N LEU A 103 14.54 -4.29 8.24
CA LEU A 103 15.40 -3.13 8.47
C LEU A 103 16.84 -3.61 8.59
N THR A 104 17.71 -3.05 7.77
CA THR A 104 19.16 -3.25 7.90
C THR A 104 19.65 -2.60 9.20
N ARG A 105 20.84 -2.98 9.68
CA ARG A 105 21.42 -2.43 10.91
C ARG A 105 21.75 -0.95 10.75
N THR A 106 22.30 -0.61 9.58
CA THR A 106 22.66 0.78 9.23
C THR A 106 22.09 1.17 7.87
N LYS A 107 22.03 2.46 7.60
CA LYS A 107 21.55 2.99 6.31
C LYS A 107 22.50 2.63 5.15
N GLU A 108 23.78 2.48 5.43
CA GLU A 108 24.80 2.11 4.44
C GLU A 108 24.63 0.66 3.95
N GLU A 109 24.13 -0.22 4.79
CA GLU A 109 23.89 -1.62 4.43
C GLU A 109 22.73 -1.77 3.44
N ARG A 110 21.73 -0.91 3.49
CA ARG A 110 20.55 -0.98 2.60
C ARG A 110 20.90 -1.00 1.11
N PRO A 111 21.63 -0.04 0.55
CA PRO A 111 21.97 -0.05 -0.87
C PRO A 111 22.86 -1.23 -1.25
N LEU A 112 23.71 -1.69 -0.36
CA LEU A 112 24.56 -2.86 -0.59
C LEU A 112 23.72 -4.14 -0.67
N LEU A 113 22.77 -4.31 0.23
CA LEU A 113 21.83 -5.44 0.22
C LEU A 113 20.96 -5.44 -1.04
N ILE A 114 20.35 -4.30 -1.40
CA ILE A 114 19.52 -4.18 -2.61
C ILE A 114 20.36 -4.56 -3.85
N LYS A 115 21.57 -4.03 -3.97
CA LYS A 115 22.46 -4.35 -5.08
C LYS A 115 22.87 -5.82 -5.12
N TYR A 116 23.09 -6.42 -3.96
CA TYR A 116 23.42 -7.84 -3.87
C TYR A 116 22.24 -8.72 -4.32
N LEU A 117 21.03 -8.42 -3.84
CA LEU A 117 19.81 -9.11 -4.22
C LEU A 117 19.53 -9.00 -5.73
N ASP A 118 19.65 -7.79 -6.28
CA ASP A 118 19.46 -7.53 -7.72
C ASP A 118 20.44 -8.37 -8.58
N LYS A 119 21.72 -8.43 -8.21
CA LYS A 119 22.73 -9.28 -8.90
C LYS A 119 22.38 -10.77 -8.86
N ASN A 120 21.59 -11.22 -7.89
CA ASN A 120 21.13 -12.59 -7.77
C ASN A 120 19.70 -12.77 -8.32
N GLY A 121 19.17 -11.82 -9.09
CA GLY A 121 17.86 -11.91 -9.72
C GLY A 121 16.70 -11.65 -8.78
N ILE A 122 16.95 -11.14 -7.58
CA ILE A 122 15.90 -10.86 -6.58
C ILE A 122 15.57 -9.37 -6.59
N SER A 123 14.40 -9.02 -7.09
CA SER A 123 13.89 -7.65 -7.09
C SER A 123 13.52 -7.22 -5.67
N SER A 124 14.25 -6.27 -5.14
CA SER A 124 13.98 -5.68 -3.83
C SER A 124 13.98 -4.16 -3.92
N GLN A 125 13.26 -3.49 -3.03
CA GLN A 125 13.08 -2.05 -3.11
C GLN A 125 13.12 -1.41 -1.72
N PHE A 126 13.53 -0.14 -1.67
CA PHE A 126 13.27 0.71 -0.52
C PHE A 126 11.76 1.05 -0.45
N HIS A 127 11.25 1.31 0.76
CA HIS A 127 9.81 1.54 0.95
C HIS A 127 9.56 3.01 1.27
N TYR A 128 9.73 3.85 0.23
CA TYR A 128 9.47 5.28 0.12
C TYR A 128 10.45 6.22 0.87
N VAL A 129 10.60 7.38 0.27
CA VAL A 129 11.21 8.56 0.90
C VAL A 129 10.20 9.18 1.86
N ASN A 130 10.66 9.73 2.96
CA ASN A 130 9.81 10.43 3.90
C ASN A 130 9.08 11.61 3.24
N LEU A 131 7.80 11.76 3.53
CA LEU A 131 7.01 12.85 2.94
C LEU A 131 7.46 14.23 3.41
N HIS A 132 7.88 14.36 4.68
CA HIS A 132 8.36 15.63 5.23
C HIS A 132 9.67 16.09 4.61
N ASP A 133 10.53 15.16 4.12
CA ASP A 133 11.78 15.47 3.40
C ASP A 133 11.57 15.68 1.89
N SER A 134 10.36 15.47 1.39
CA SER A 134 10.05 15.65 -0.02
C SER A 134 9.98 17.13 -0.41
N PRO A 135 10.19 17.48 -1.70
CA PRO A 135 10.01 18.87 -2.15
C PRO A 135 8.66 19.47 -1.76
N MET A 136 7.59 18.68 -1.85
CA MET A 136 6.25 19.14 -1.46
C MET A 136 6.10 19.25 0.06
N GLY A 137 6.67 18.32 0.83
CA GLY A 137 6.70 18.39 2.28
C GLY A 137 7.39 19.66 2.77
N ASN A 138 8.54 19.97 2.21
CA ASN A 138 9.27 21.20 2.52
C ASN A 138 8.48 22.46 2.13
N LEU A 139 7.75 22.45 1.02
CA LEU A 139 6.89 23.55 0.61
C LEU A 139 5.73 23.79 1.58
N LEU A 140 5.20 22.73 2.19
CA LEU A 140 4.12 22.78 3.16
C LEU A 140 4.62 23.11 4.59
N ASN A 141 5.87 23.56 4.76
CA ASN A 141 6.51 23.90 6.04
C ASN A 141 6.46 22.76 7.06
N SER A 142 6.67 21.54 6.65
CA SER A 142 6.85 20.44 7.58
C SER A 142 8.23 20.55 8.24
N THR A 143 8.30 21.34 9.32
CA THR A 143 9.51 21.49 10.15
C THR A 143 9.61 20.41 11.23
N TYR A 144 8.92 19.30 11.05
CA TYR A 144 8.90 18.24 12.04
C TYR A 144 10.12 17.34 11.88
N GLU A 145 10.89 17.24 12.95
CA GLU A 145 11.88 16.17 13.10
C GLU A 145 11.15 14.87 13.42
N LEU A 146 11.27 13.88 12.58
CA LEU A 146 10.65 12.56 12.74
C LEU A 146 11.71 11.46 12.74
N PRO A 147 12.60 11.42 13.75
CA PRO A 147 13.81 10.59 13.75
C PRO A 147 13.53 9.09 13.61
N ILE A 148 12.38 8.61 14.10
CA ILE A 148 11.98 7.22 13.94
C ILE A 148 11.62 6.94 12.47
N SER A 149 10.81 7.79 11.85
CA SER A 149 10.44 7.65 10.43
C SER A 149 11.65 7.73 9.51
N GLU A 150 12.54 8.67 9.76
CA GLU A 150 13.80 8.85 9.02
C GLU A 150 14.67 7.62 9.13
N SER A 151 14.93 7.15 10.35
CA SER A 151 15.72 5.95 10.60
C SER A 151 15.13 4.69 9.95
N ILE A 152 13.81 4.53 9.94
CA ILE A 152 13.15 3.40 9.30
C ILE A 152 13.24 3.54 7.78
N SER A 153 12.92 4.71 7.23
CA SER A 153 12.98 4.98 5.79
C SER A 153 14.36 4.71 5.21
N ASP A 154 15.42 5.06 5.96
CA ASP A 154 16.81 4.87 5.54
C ASP A 154 17.26 3.41 5.52
N ARG A 155 16.62 2.53 6.28
CA ARG A 155 17.05 1.14 6.48
C ARG A 155 16.12 0.08 5.92
N VAL A 156 14.90 0.46 5.53
CA VAL A 156 13.89 -0.50 5.08
C VAL A 156 14.25 -1.09 3.72
N VAL A 157 14.17 -2.42 3.62
CA VAL A 157 14.23 -3.20 2.37
C VAL A 157 13.01 -4.08 2.29
N ARG A 158 12.27 -3.94 1.22
CA ARG A 158 11.10 -4.76 0.91
C ARG A 158 11.50 -5.92 0.03
N LEU A 159 11.12 -7.13 0.43
CA LEU A 159 11.37 -8.36 -0.31
C LEU A 159 10.14 -8.79 -1.12
N PRO A 160 10.33 -9.61 -2.17
CA PRO A 160 9.24 -10.12 -2.99
C PRO A 160 8.24 -10.93 -2.16
N ILE A 161 6.95 -10.66 -2.36
CA ILE A 161 5.86 -11.46 -1.82
C ILE A 161 4.65 -11.38 -2.76
N TYR A 162 4.36 -12.47 -3.44
CA TYR A 162 3.24 -12.63 -4.36
C TYR A 162 2.78 -14.09 -4.39
N PRO A 163 1.51 -14.38 -4.74
CA PRO A 163 0.93 -15.72 -4.58
C PRO A 163 1.66 -16.85 -5.32
N ASP A 164 2.29 -16.53 -6.45
CA ASP A 164 2.96 -17.51 -7.32
C ASP A 164 4.47 -17.62 -7.07
N LEU A 165 5.00 -16.95 -6.03
CA LEU A 165 6.39 -17.13 -5.61
C LEU A 165 6.58 -18.57 -5.15
N LYS A 166 7.49 -19.29 -5.81
CA LYS A 166 7.75 -20.70 -5.52
C LYS A 166 8.66 -20.85 -4.32
N GLU A 167 8.63 -22.04 -3.74
CA GLU A 167 9.47 -22.34 -2.57
C GLU A 167 10.97 -22.41 -2.87
N GLU A 168 11.31 -22.69 -4.10
CA GLU A 168 12.67 -22.78 -4.63
C GLU A 168 13.25 -21.42 -5.04
N ASP A 169 12.39 -20.38 -5.21
CA ASP A 169 12.82 -19.04 -5.55
C ASP A 169 13.27 -18.25 -4.29
#